data_d3b8cbb3899904b257d4740fd119b5be
#
_entry.id   d3b8cbb3899904b257d4740fd119b5be
#
_cell.length_a   1.000
_cell.length_b   1.000
_cell.length_c   1.000
_cell.angle_alpha   90.00
_cell.angle_beta   90.00
_cell.angle_gamma   90.00
#
_symmetry.space_group_name_H-M   'P 1'
#
loop_
_entity.id
_entity.type
_entity.pdbx_description
1 polymer ?
#
loop_
_entity_poly.entity_id
_entity_poly.type
_entity_poly.pdbx_seq_one_letter_code
_entity_poly.pdbx_strand_id
1 'polypeptide(L)'
;MPSANTKTRAKRRNPATLARSTENVIQMAAGDVVFHLREPIDLEVAKDQGYILVAFPPIGIRGYGKTEDEALESFVDQFRSAWSMIAQESDSRLTPEARLLKRAMLHLVRSVD
;
A
#
# COMPACT_ATOMS: atom_id res chain seq x y z
N MET A 1 5.75 -11.85 -18.35
CA MET A 1 5.23 -11.62 -17.96
C MET A 1 4.57 -11.43 -17.28
N PRO A 2 4.08 -11.17 -16.87
CA PRO A 2 3.53 -10.71 -16.16
C PRO A 2 2.88 -11.03 -15.45
N SER A 3 2.62 -11.15 -14.95
CA SER A 3 2.03 -11.30 -14.31
C SER A 3 1.24 -10.96 -13.76
N ALA A 4 1.05 -10.67 -13.53
CA ALA A 4 0.27 -10.04 -13.03
C ALA A 4 -0.90 -10.42 -12.59
N ASN A 5 -1.40 -11.06 -12.48
CA ASN A 5 -2.50 -11.39 -12.13
C ASN A 5 -2.66 -11.82 -10.88
N THR A 6 -2.34 -11.30 -9.97
CA THR A 6 -2.53 -11.67 -8.64
C THR A 6 -3.80 -11.14 -8.12
N LYS A 7 -4.25 -11.54 -6.94
CA LYS A 7 -5.38 -11.03 -6.31
C LYS A 7 -5.18 -9.63 -5.91
N THR A 8 -3.97 -9.18 -5.70
CA THR A 8 -3.61 -7.83 -5.32
C THR A 8 -2.92 -7.17 -6.47
N ARG A 9 -3.37 -5.96 -6.81
CA ARG A 9 -2.76 -5.28 -7.88
C ARG A 9 -2.39 -3.91 -7.50
N ALA A 10 -1.20 -3.48 -7.82
CA ALA A 10 -0.76 -2.11 -7.73
C ALA A 10 -0.38 -1.69 -9.13
N LYS A 11 -0.92 -0.57 -9.58
CA LYS A 11 -0.61 -0.08 -10.91
C LYS A 11 0.77 0.52 -10.91
N ARG A 12 1.66 0.00 -11.72
CA ARG A 12 3.06 0.40 -11.74
C ARG A 12 3.40 1.28 -12.90
N ARG A 13 4.38 2.15 -12.69
CA ARG A 13 4.89 2.95 -13.71
C ARG A 13 6.24 2.44 -14.15
N ASN A 14 7.14 2.17 -13.21
CA ASN A 14 8.45 1.68 -13.50
C ASN A 14 8.77 0.49 -12.65
N PRO A 15 8.97 -0.67 -13.24
CA PRO A 15 9.35 -1.83 -12.45
C PRO A 15 10.71 -1.60 -11.83
N ALA A 16 10.85 -1.95 -10.60
CA ALA A 16 12.06 -1.77 -9.87
C ALA A 16 12.96 -2.97 -10.00
N THR A 17 14.25 -2.77 -10.18
CA THR A 17 15.18 -3.86 -10.28
C THR A 17 16.35 -3.74 -9.34
N LEU A 18 16.42 -2.68 -8.56
CA LEU A 18 17.55 -2.45 -7.69
C LEU A 18 17.27 -2.94 -6.28
N ALA A 19 18.33 -3.07 -5.48
CA ALA A 19 18.19 -3.47 -4.10
C ALA A 19 17.32 -2.48 -3.33
N ARG A 20 17.34 -1.21 -3.76
CA ARG A 20 16.52 -0.19 -3.16
C ARG A 20 16.05 0.73 -4.25
N SER A 21 14.74 0.89 -4.38
CA SER A 21 14.17 1.65 -5.48
C SER A 21 12.75 2.07 -5.11
N THR A 22 11.99 2.57 -6.08
CA THR A 22 10.62 2.99 -5.86
C THR A 22 9.70 2.35 -6.88
N GLU A 23 8.44 2.28 -6.50
CA GLU A 23 7.38 1.76 -7.31
C GLU A 23 6.29 2.82 -7.31
N ASN A 24 5.86 3.30 -8.48
CA ASN A 24 4.84 4.34 -8.58
C ASN A 24 3.47 3.70 -8.71
N VAL A 25 2.54 4.06 -7.83
CA VAL A 25 1.26 3.40 -7.71
C VAL A 25 0.14 4.43 -7.68
N ILE A 26 -0.93 4.19 -8.45
CA ILE A 26 -2.10 5.06 -8.47
C ILE A 26 -3.36 4.32 -8.06
N GLN A 27 -3.31 3.00 -7.99
CA GLN A 27 -4.46 2.17 -7.70
C GLN A 27 -3.99 0.89 -7.03
N MET A 28 -4.75 0.45 -6.02
CA MET A 28 -4.42 -0.77 -5.28
C MET A 28 -5.67 -1.63 -5.16
N ALA A 29 -5.53 -2.93 -5.41
CA ALA A 29 -6.63 -3.85 -5.28
C ALA A 29 -6.30 -4.94 -4.27
N ALA A 30 -7.22 -5.23 -3.38
CA ALA A 30 -7.10 -6.29 -2.40
C ALA A 30 -8.41 -7.09 -2.41
N GLY A 31 -8.35 -8.26 -3.02
CA GLY A 31 -9.55 -9.05 -3.22
C GLY A 31 -10.49 -8.33 -4.17
N ASP A 32 -11.71 -8.06 -3.70
CA ASP A 32 -12.70 -7.37 -4.51
C ASP A 32 -12.77 -5.87 -4.20
N VAL A 33 -11.84 -5.36 -3.41
CA VAL A 33 -11.81 -3.95 -3.05
C VAL A 33 -10.73 -3.25 -3.85
N VAL A 34 -11.05 -2.12 -4.45
CA VAL A 34 -10.09 -1.33 -5.23
C VAL A 34 -10.02 0.07 -4.66
N PHE A 35 -8.82 0.47 -4.26
CA PHE A 35 -8.56 1.82 -3.78
C PHE A 35 -8.00 2.64 -4.93
N HIS A 36 -8.67 3.74 -5.26
CA HIS A 36 -8.21 4.67 -6.27
C HIS A 36 -7.59 5.86 -5.56
N LEU A 37 -6.34 6.14 -5.84
CA LEU A 37 -5.60 7.21 -5.16
C LEU A 37 -5.79 8.53 -5.88
N ARG A 38 -5.70 9.63 -5.14
CA ARG A 38 -5.84 10.96 -5.73
C ARG A 38 -4.69 11.29 -6.64
N GLU A 39 -3.50 10.87 -6.22
CA GLU A 39 -2.27 11.08 -6.97
C GLU A 39 -1.43 9.84 -6.87
N PRO A 40 -0.56 9.61 -7.84
CA PRO A 40 0.36 8.47 -7.71
C PRO A 40 1.24 8.64 -6.48
N ILE A 41 1.51 7.54 -5.81
CA ILE A 41 2.43 7.53 -4.68
C ILE A 41 3.63 6.67 -5.02
N ASP A 42 4.76 7.00 -4.43
CA ASP A 42 5.98 6.23 -4.61
C ASP A 42 6.18 5.32 -3.42
N LEU A 43 6.11 4.04 -3.66
CA LEU A 43 6.41 3.04 -2.64
C LEU A 43 7.90 2.75 -2.67
N GLU A 44 8.51 2.66 -1.52
CA GLU A 44 9.91 2.27 -1.42
C GLU A 44 10.01 0.76 -1.52
N VAL A 45 10.98 0.30 -2.29
CA VAL A 45 11.22 -1.13 -2.47
C VAL A 45 12.65 -1.41 -2.10
N ALA A 46 12.88 -2.36 -1.21
CA ALA A 46 14.22 -2.70 -0.76
C ALA A 46 14.34 -4.19 -0.51
N LYS A 47 15.57 -4.68 -0.60
CA LYS A 47 15.86 -6.05 -0.21
C LYS A 47 16.29 -6.06 1.24
N ASP A 48 15.81 -7.05 1.98
CA ASP A 48 16.13 -7.18 3.38
C ASP A 48 16.25 -8.66 3.74
N GLN A 49 17.47 -9.16 3.80
CA GLN A 49 17.76 -10.55 4.23
C GLN A 49 16.97 -11.59 3.44
N GLY A 50 17.00 -11.47 2.13
CA GLY A 50 16.34 -12.44 1.27
C GLY A 50 14.88 -12.18 1.02
N TYR A 51 14.34 -11.12 1.62
CA TYR A 51 12.97 -10.71 1.37
C TYR A 51 12.95 -9.35 0.70
N ILE A 52 11.82 -9.07 0.05
CA ILE A 52 11.56 -7.75 -0.52
C ILE A 52 10.65 -7.02 0.45
N LEU A 53 10.98 -5.79 0.73
CA LEU A 53 10.18 -4.90 1.55
C LEU A 53 9.57 -3.83 0.65
N VAL A 54 8.27 -3.61 0.78
CA VAL A 54 7.59 -2.50 0.13
C VAL A 54 6.98 -1.64 1.23
N ALA A 55 7.23 -0.34 1.19
CA ALA A 55 6.79 0.54 2.27
C ALA A 55 6.35 1.89 1.75
N PHE A 56 5.44 2.52 2.48
CA PHE A 56 5.08 3.91 2.25
C PHE A 56 5.24 4.62 3.59
N PRO A 57 6.41 5.20 3.84
CA PRO A 57 6.72 5.79 5.14
C PRO A 57 5.74 6.86 5.63
N PRO A 58 5.16 7.71 4.76
CA PRO A 58 4.23 8.74 5.25
C PRO A 58 3.08 8.21 6.07
N ILE A 59 2.65 6.97 5.86
CA ILE A 59 1.58 6.39 6.67
C ILE A 59 2.06 5.16 7.45
N GLY A 60 3.35 4.83 7.37
CA GLY A 60 3.94 3.76 8.18
C GLY A 60 3.51 2.36 7.81
N ILE A 61 2.99 2.15 6.61
CA ILE A 61 2.55 0.82 6.18
C ILE A 61 3.64 0.17 5.35
N ARG A 62 3.81 -1.13 5.54
CA ARG A 62 4.81 -1.90 4.81
C ARG A 62 4.34 -3.32 4.59
N GLY A 63 4.92 -3.97 3.59
CA GLY A 63 4.65 -5.37 3.30
C GLY A 63 5.94 -6.08 2.93
N TYR A 64 5.95 -7.38 3.09
CA TYR A 64 7.11 -8.22 2.81
C TYR A 64 6.70 -9.39 1.94
N GLY A 65 7.65 -9.86 1.14
CA GLY A 65 7.46 -11.07 0.36
C GLY A 65 8.78 -11.55 -0.18
N LYS A 66 8.79 -12.72 -0.78
CA LYS A 66 9.99 -13.23 -1.42
C LYS A 66 10.16 -12.64 -2.80
N THR A 67 9.09 -12.16 -3.39
CA THR A 67 9.12 -11.47 -4.66
C THR A 67 8.52 -10.09 -4.48
N GLU A 68 8.73 -9.23 -5.44
CA GLU A 68 8.15 -7.89 -5.40
C GLU A 68 6.63 -7.95 -5.43
N ASP A 69 6.05 -8.87 -6.22
CA ASP A 69 4.61 -9.01 -6.29
C ASP A 69 4.02 -9.46 -4.95
N GLU A 70 4.67 -10.38 -4.28
CA GLU A 70 4.22 -10.83 -2.95
C GLU A 70 4.31 -9.69 -1.94
N ALA A 71 5.38 -8.91 -2.01
CA ALA A 71 5.55 -7.79 -1.09
C ALA A 71 4.50 -6.72 -1.33
N LEU A 72 4.17 -6.45 -2.60
CA LEU A 72 3.11 -5.51 -2.93
C LEU A 72 1.76 -6.02 -2.44
N GLU A 73 1.50 -7.29 -2.62
CA GLU A 73 0.27 -7.90 -2.12
C GLU A 73 0.15 -7.73 -0.62
N SER A 74 1.24 -8.01 0.08
CA SER A 74 1.30 -7.84 1.53
C SER A 74 1.05 -6.39 1.92
N PHE A 75 1.67 -5.45 1.21
CA PHE A 75 1.48 -4.02 1.47
C PHE A 75 0.01 -3.62 1.32
N VAL A 76 -0.62 -4.06 0.24
CA VAL A 76 -2.01 -3.68 -0.04
C VAL A 76 -2.96 -4.31 0.99
N ASP A 77 -2.66 -5.53 1.42
CA ASP A 77 -3.44 -6.18 2.47
C ASP A 77 -3.32 -5.42 3.79
N GLN A 78 -2.12 -4.96 4.12
CA GLN A 78 -1.91 -4.15 5.32
C GLN A 78 -2.65 -2.81 5.22
N PHE A 79 -2.62 -2.20 4.04
CA PHE A 79 -3.34 -0.96 3.80
C PHE A 79 -4.85 -1.17 4.00
N ARG A 80 -5.37 -2.25 3.45
CA ARG A 80 -6.79 -2.57 3.58
C ARG A 80 -7.18 -2.76 5.04
N SER A 81 -6.36 -3.47 5.81
CA SER A 81 -6.62 -3.66 7.23
C SER A 81 -6.64 -2.33 7.98
N ALA A 82 -5.66 -1.49 7.71
CA ALA A 82 -5.61 -0.18 8.35
C ALA A 82 -6.80 0.68 7.94
N TRP A 83 -7.21 0.59 6.69
CA TRP A 83 -8.39 1.33 6.22
C TRP A 83 -9.61 0.93 7.03
N SER A 84 -9.84 -0.37 7.22
CA SER A 84 -11.00 -0.84 7.99
C SER A 84 -10.92 -0.43 9.45
N MET A 85 -9.74 -0.51 10.04
CA MET A 85 -9.60 -0.30 11.47
C MET A 85 -9.47 1.17 11.85
N ILE A 86 -9.03 2.01 10.95
CA ILE A 86 -8.71 3.40 11.26
C ILE A 86 -9.52 4.37 10.41
N ALA A 87 -9.45 4.26 9.09
CA ALA A 87 -10.11 5.24 8.23
C ALA A 87 -11.63 5.20 8.36
N GLN A 88 -12.18 4.04 8.67
CA GLN A 88 -13.63 3.86 8.81
C GLN A 88 -14.10 3.96 10.26
N GLU A 89 -13.19 4.16 11.21
CA GLU A 89 -13.54 4.25 12.62
C GLU A 89 -13.85 5.69 13.00
N SER A 90 -14.71 5.89 13.99
CA SER A 90 -15.03 7.24 14.47
C SER A 90 -13.85 7.81 15.24
N ASP A 91 -13.68 9.13 15.14
CA ASP A 91 -12.54 9.81 15.79
C ASP A 91 -12.51 9.58 17.29
N SER A 92 -13.68 9.48 17.90
CA SER A 92 -13.76 9.33 19.36
C SER A 92 -13.16 8.01 19.84
N ARG A 93 -12.99 7.04 18.94
CA ARG A 93 -12.42 5.74 19.30
C ARG A 93 -10.96 5.60 18.90
N LEU A 94 -10.38 6.66 18.38
CA LEU A 94 -9.01 6.63 17.91
C LEU A 94 -8.11 7.48 18.79
N THR A 95 -6.87 7.03 18.95
CA THR A 95 -5.84 7.83 19.60
C THR A 95 -5.51 9.03 18.71
N PRO A 96 -4.83 10.07 19.25
CA PRO A 96 -4.40 11.18 18.41
C PRO A 96 -3.57 10.76 17.21
N GLU A 97 -2.65 9.79 17.40
CA GLU A 97 -1.83 9.29 16.30
C GLU A 97 -2.68 8.60 15.24
N ALA A 98 -3.66 7.81 15.68
CA ALA A 98 -4.53 7.10 14.75
C ALA A 98 -5.42 8.08 13.98
N ARG A 99 -5.82 9.19 14.60
CA ARG A 99 -6.59 10.22 13.89
C ARG A 99 -5.76 10.89 12.80
N LEU A 100 -4.47 11.10 13.05
CA LEU A 100 -3.59 11.64 12.02
C LEU A 100 -3.46 10.68 10.87
N LEU A 101 -3.30 9.40 11.16
CA LEU A 101 -3.24 8.38 10.12
C LEU A 101 -4.54 8.33 9.33
N LYS A 102 -5.67 8.39 10.03
CA LYS A 102 -6.97 8.41 9.38
C LYS A 102 -7.08 9.54 8.37
N ARG A 103 -6.69 10.75 8.77
CA ARG A 103 -6.73 11.90 7.88
C ARG A 103 -5.84 11.71 6.67
N ALA A 104 -4.64 11.17 6.90
CA ALA A 104 -3.71 10.93 5.80
C ALA A 104 -4.28 9.92 4.82
N MET A 105 -4.88 8.85 5.31
CA MET A 105 -5.47 7.83 4.45
C MET A 105 -6.67 8.37 3.67
N LEU A 106 -7.53 9.14 4.34
CA LEU A 106 -8.69 9.73 3.68
C LEU A 106 -8.29 10.74 2.61
N HIS A 107 -7.18 11.44 2.84
CA HIS A 107 -6.67 12.36 1.83
C HIS A 107 -6.06 11.62 0.65
N LEU A 108 -5.42 10.48 0.93
CA LEU A 108 -4.72 9.72 -0.08
C LEU A 108 -5.68 9.04 -1.06
N VAL A 109 -6.79 8.55 -0.56
CA VAL A 109 -7.74 7.75 -1.35
C VAL A 109 -8.83 8.63 -1.91
N ARG A 110 -9.01 8.58 -3.23
CA ARG A 110 -10.06 9.32 -3.90
C ARG A 110 -11.40 8.59 -3.81
N SER A 111 -11.36 7.28 -4.01
CA SER A 111 -12.58 6.46 -3.96
C SER A 111 -12.22 5.00 -3.73
N VAL A 112 -13.21 4.26 -3.27
CA VAL A 112 -13.08 2.82 -3.03
C VAL A 112 -14.22 2.13 -3.77
N ASP A 113 -13.86 1.15 -4.58
CA ASP A 113 -14.86 0.38 -5.33
C ASP A 113 -14.99 -1.04 -4.81
#